data_6d2fbd8bea4780c571b06a53e53d7e56
#
_entry.id   6d2fbd8bea4780c571b06a53e53d7e56
#
_cell.length_a   1.000
_cell.length_b   1.000
_cell.length_c   1.000
_cell.angle_alpha   90.00
_cell.angle_beta   90.00
_cell.angle_gamma   90.00
#
_symmetry.space_group_name_H-M   'P 1'
#
loop_
_entity.id
_entity.type
_entity.pdbx_description
1 polymer ?
#
loop_
_entity_poly.entity_id
_entity_poly.type
_entity_poly.pdbx_seq_one_letter_code
_entity_poly.pdbx_strand_id
1 'polypeptide(L)'
;MRISIIEDLLKAPLPPGSSLLVEYDSTSAWYQASLSMAAEWAKTGGVVTYNVTAQPPENIRSQLALLGLDVGQLESNDKLRVFDWYTATLGRKSKEKYAFYSLKAADLSLLFAKYLMATGSDVDSIPPTPSPDWLRILDDFSCLDRFNEEKSWVEFVRTRMLPISSLWKSSAIGGLMKGVHSEWTYKTLEAGFDGVIDFRLDETGEQARSMIRIRSMRNVGFDSHWHPLKVADNSEVTIEK
;
A
#
# COMPACT_ATOMS: atom_id res chain seq x y z
N MET A 1 6.67 -9.85 -12.50
CA MET A 1 7.17 -9.23 -11.28
C MET A 1 6.65 -10.01 -10.10
N ARG A 2 7.35 -10.01 -8.99
CA ARG A 2 7.04 -10.87 -7.84
C ARG A 2 7.03 -10.05 -6.54
N ILE A 3 6.17 -10.43 -5.61
CA ILE A 3 6.14 -9.99 -4.21
C ILE A 3 6.21 -11.26 -3.36
N SER A 4 7.44 -11.68 -3.01
CA SER A 4 7.67 -13.00 -2.40
C SER A 4 6.88 -13.21 -1.12
N ILE A 5 6.79 -12.22 -0.23
CA ILE A 5 6.02 -12.30 1.02
C ILE A 5 4.55 -12.69 0.79
N ILE A 6 3.96 -12.27 -0.33
CA ILE A 6 2.56 -12.60 -0.68
C ILE A 6 2.51 -13.86 -1.54
N GLU A 7 3.34 -13.92 -2.58
CA GLU A 7 3.25 -14.99 -3.59
C GLU A 7 3.72 -16.34 -3.06
N ASP A 8 4.57 -16.39 -2.03
CA ASP A 8 4.93 -17.63 -1.35
C ASP A 8 3.73 -18.26 -0.60
N LEU A 9 2.69 -17.47 -0.31
CA LEU A 9 1.42 -17.93 0.28
C LEU A 9 0.33 -18.20 -0.77
N LEU A 10 0.56 -17.85 -2.03
CA LEU A 10 -0.38 -18.10 -3.12
C LEU A 10 -0.02 -19.39 -3.87
N LYS A 11 -1.04 -20.05 -4.43
CA LYS A 11 -0.87 -21.25 -5.28
C LYS A 11 -0.61 -20.91 -6.76
N ALA A 12 -0.63 -19.64 -7.12
CA ALA A 12 -0.33 -19.11 -8.45
C ALA A 12 0.10 -17.63 -8.31
N PRO A 13 0.75 -17.04 -9.33
CA PRO A 13 1.12 -15.63 -9.30
C PRO A 13 -0.06 -14.69 -9.02
N LEU A 14 0.23 -13.57 -8.34
CA LEU A 14 -0.77 -12.53 -8.09
C LEU A 14 -1.30 -11.98 -9.42
N PRO A 15 -2.64 -12.03 -9.67
CA PRO A 15 -3.20 -11.51 -10.91
C PRO A 15 -2.91 -10.00 -11.07
N PRO A 16 -2.55 -9.53 -12.28
CA PRO A 16 -2.37 -8.11 -12.56
C PRO A 16 -3.63 -7.31 -12.22
N GLY A 17 -3.46 -6.16 -11.58
CA GLY A 17 -4.57 -5.31 -11.20
C GLY A 17 -5.26 -5.71 -9.89
N SER A 18 -4.70 -6.67 -9.15
CA SER A 18 -5.23 -7.05 -7.84
C SER A 18 -5.11 -5.92 -6.83
N SER A 19 -6.15 -5.77 -6.02
CA SER A 19 -6.20 -4.88 -4.87
C SER A 19 -6.19 -5.69 -3.58
N LEU A 20 -5.23 -5.41 -2.68
CA LEU A 20 -5.05 -6.12 -1.42
C LEU A 20 -5.22 -5.18 -0.23
N LEU A 21 -6.10 -5.55 0.69
CA LEU A 21 -6.23 -4.91 1.99
C LEU A 21 -5.33 -5.63 2.99
N VAL A 22 -4.49 -4.89 3.69
CA VAL A 22 -3.69 -5.42 4.78
C VAL A 22 -4.23 -4.88 6.09
N GLU A 23 -4.83 -5.75 6.89
CA GLU A 23 -5.22 -5.41 8.26
C GLU A 23 -4.09 -5.77 9.21
N TYR A 24 -3.61 -4.79 9.98
CA TYR A 24 -2.41 -4.95 10.75
C TYR A 24 -2.51 -4.44 12.19
N ASP A 25 -1.85 -5.13 13.11
CA ASP A 25 -1.61 -4.63 14.46
C ASP A 25 -0.48 -3.59 14.43
N SER A 26 -0.61 -2.50 15.17
CA SER A 26 0.35 -1.37 15.15
C SER A 26 1.79 -1.76 15.48
N THR A 27 1.98 -2.88 16.17
CA THR A 27 3.30 -3.42 16.56
C THR A 27 3.81 -4.51 15.63
N SER A 28 3.05 -4.89 14.60
CA SER A 28 3.46 -5.89 13.61
C SER A 28 4.48 -5.32 12.62
N ALA A 29 5.13 -6.21 11.86
CA ALA A 29 6.11 -5.83 10.84
C ALA A 29 5.49 -5.31 9.53
N TRP A 30 4.23 -4.85 9.53
CA TRP A 30 3.58 -4.37 8.31
C TRP A 30 4.37 -3.26 7.61
N TYR A 31 4.84 -2.28 8.37
CA TYR A 31 5.58 -1.15 7.81
C TYR A 31 6.85 -1.62 7.05
N GLN A 32 7.68 -2.45 7.70
CA GLN A 32 8.88 -3.00 7.08
C GLN A 32 8.54 -3.91 5.89
N ALA A 33 7.47 -4.71 6.00
CA ALA A 33 6.99 -5.57 4.92
C ALA A 33 6.55 -4.76 3.70
N SER A 34 5.85 -3.65 3.88
CA SER A 34 5.42 -2.77 2.78
C SER A 34 6.60 -2.19 2.01
N LEU A 35 7.66 -1.79 2.72
CA LEU A 35 8.91 -1.31 2.10
C LEU A 35 9.67 -2.43 1.39
N SER A 36 9.72 -3.64 1.99
CA SER A 36 10.33 -4.81 1.35
C SER A 36 9.62 -5.18 0.04
N MET A 37 8.29 -5.15 0.03
CA MET A 37 7.48 -5.38 -1.18
C MET A 37 7.79 -4.31 -2.26
N ALA A 38 7.87 -3.04 -1.86
CA ALA A 38 8.23 -1.95 -2.76
C ALA A 38 9.63 -2.14 -3.36
N ALA A 39 10.59 -2.49 -2.51
CA ALA A 39 11.97 -2.70 -2.94
C ALA A 39 12.11 -3.90 -3.88
N GLU A 40 11.48 -5.02 -3.56
CA GLU A 40 11.48 -6.21 -4.41
C GLU A 40 10.88 -5.92 -5.79
N TRP A 41 9.72 -5.24 -5.82
CA TRP A 41 9.08 -4.86 -7.07
C TRP A 41 9.95 -3.93 -7.93
N ALA A 42 10.56 -2.91 -7.33
CA ALA A 42 11.47 -2.00 -8.02
C ALA A 42 12.71 -2.70 -8.58
N LYS A 43 13.30 -3.65 -7.81
CA LYS A 43 14.45 -4.46 -8.26
C LYS A 43 14.15 -5.31 -9.48
N THR A 44 12.89 -5.71 -9.69
CA THR A 44 12.46 -6.44 -10.89
C THR A 44 12.15 -5.53 -12.08
N GLY A 45 12.40 -4.23 -11.98
CA GLY A 45 12.19 -3.25 -13.04
C GLY A 45 10.78 -2.63 -13.06
N GLY A 46 9.94 -2.96 -12.11
CA GLY A 46 8.59 -2.41 -11.98
C GLY A 46 8.56 -0.94 -11.55
N VAL A 47 7.41 -0.31 -11.73
CA VAL A 47 7.13 1.04 -11.23
C VAL A 47 6.49 0.93 -9.86
N VAL A 48 6.97 1.69 -8.90
CA VAL A 48 6.42 1.76 -7.55
C VAL A 48 5.89 3.16 -7.27
N THR A 49 4.65 3.24 -6.79
CA THR A 49 4.13 4.42 -6.12
C THR A 49 3.93 4.10 -4.65
N TYR A 50 4.70 4.74 -3.79
CA TYR A 50 4.58 4.61 -2.35
C TYR A 50 3.90 5.85 -1.77
N ASN A 51 2.66 5.67 -1.27
CA ASN A 51 1.89 6.73 -0.64
C ASN A 51 2.20 6.72 0.85
N VAL A 52 2.88 7.75 1.32
CA VAL A 52 3.36 7.85 2.69
C VAL A 52 2.43 8.72 3.53
N THR A 53 1.91 8.16 4.62
CA THR A 53 0.97 8.83 5.53
C THR A 53 1.50 8.95 6.95
N ALA A 54 2.31 7.97 7.40
CA ALA A 54 2.71 7.83 8.79
C ALA A 54 3.98 8.61 9.15
N GLN A 55 4.81 8.96 8.16
CA GLN A 55 6.10 9.61 8.39
C GLN A 55 6.55 10.46 7.20
N PRO A 56 7.62 11.30 7.36
CA PRO A 56 8.13 12.10 6.26
C PRO A 56 8.63 11.27 5.08
N PRO A 57 8.47 11.76 3.82
CA PRO A 57 8.96 11.08 2.62
C PRO A 57 10.44 10.72 2.64
N GLU A 58 11.28 11.54 3.28
CA GLU A 58 12.72 11.29 3.40
C GLU A 58 13.04 10.01 4.16
N ASN A 59 12.21 9.64 5.14
CA ASN A 59 12.38 8.40 5.89
C ASN A 59 12.13 7.18 4.97
N ILE A 60 11.13 7.26 4.11
CA ILE A 60 10.85 6.21 3.12
C ILE A 60 12.05 6.02 2.19
N ARG A 61 12.59 7.12 1.65
CA ARG A 61 13.77 7.08 0.78
C ARG A 61 14.98 6.44 1.47
N SER A 62 15.22 6.83 2.72
CA SER A 62 16.31 6.28 3.52
C SER A 62 16.16 4.78 3.75
N GLN A 63 14.94 4.32 4.09
CA GLN A 63 14.64 2.90 4.28
C GLN A 63 14.76 2.09 2.97
N LEU A 64 14.26 2.62 1.86
CA LEU A 64 14.40 1.97 0.55
C LEU A 64 15.88 1.87 0.12
N ALA A 65 16.70 2.88 0.45
CA ALA A 65 18.14 2.84 0.21
C ALA A 65 18.83 1.75 1.05
N LEU A 66 18.44 1.56 2.32
CA LEU A 66 18.93 0.45 3.17
C LEU A 66 18.56 -0.93 2.59
N LEU A 67 17.42 -1.03 1.89
CA LEU A 67 17.01 -2.22 1.17
C LEU A 67 17.74 -2.40 -0.18
N GLY A 68 18.75 -1.56 -0.48
CA GLY A 68 19.64 -1.69 -1.63
C GLY A 68 19.11 -1.07 -2.92
N LEU A 69 18.19 -0.09 -2.85
CA LEU A 69 17.74 0.66 -4.02
C LEU A 69 18.59 1.92 -4.26
N ASP A 70 18.90 2.20 -5.50
CA ASP A 70 19.32 3.54 -5.94
C ASP A 70 18.08 4.43 -6.10
N VAL A 71 17.64 5.02 -4.99
CA VAL A 71 16.43 5.82 -4.92
C VAL A 71 16.50 7.01 -5.88
N GLY A 72 17.67 7.69 -5.96
CA GLY A 72 17.85 8.85 -6.84
C GLY A 72 17.68 8.46 -8.32
N GLN A 73 18.28 7.38 -8.74
CA GLN A 73 18.13 6.86 -10.12
C GLN A 73 16.68 6.44 -10.41
N LEU A 74 16.04 5.75 -9.45
CA LEU A 74 14.66 5.30 -9.64
C LEU A 74 13.67 6.48 -9.73
N GLU A 75 13.83 7.53 -8.92
CA GLU A 75 13.00 8.74 -8.99
C GLU A 75 13.26 9.52 -10.27
N SER A 76 14.51 9.67 -10.70
CA SER A 76 14.86 10.38 -11.94
C SER A 76 14.29 9.70 -13.19
N ASN A 77 14.18 8.36 -13.18
CA ASN A 77 13.62 7.56 -14.26
C ASN A 77 12.10 7.31 -14.10
N ASP A 78 11.45 7.98 -13.14
CA ASP A 78 10.03 7.84 -12.80
C ASP A 78 9.59 6.40 -12.47
N LYS A 79 10.54 5.58 -12.00
CA LYS A 79 10.31 4.19 -11.56
C LYS A 79 9.92 4.10 -10.08
N LEU A 80 10.27 5.10 -9.29
CA LEU A 80 9.82 5.28 -7.91
C LEU A 80 9.14 6.63 -7.77
N ARG A 81 7.94 6.62 -7.21
CA ARG A 81 7.16 7.82 -6.90
C ARG A 81 6.77 7.79 -5.44
N VAL A 82 7.36 8.67 -4.66
CA VAL A 82 6.96 8.86 -3.26
C VAL A 82 5.89 9.95 -3.23
N PHE A 83 4.65 9.54 -2.92
CA PHE A 83 3.52 10.45 -2.77
C PHE A 83 3.38 10.89 -1.32
N ASP A 84 3.52 12.18 -1.09
CA ASP A 84 3.43 12.78 0.22
C ASP A 84 1.98 13.10 0.62
N TRP A 85 1.43 12.26 1.48
CA TRP A 85 0.18 12.51 2.20
C TRP A 85 0.50 13.04 3.60
N TYR A 86 1.68 12.66 4.15
CA TYR A 86 2.10 12.99 5.51
C TYR A 86 2.11 14.50 5.78
N THR A 87 2.68 15.28 4.88
CA THR A 87 2.76 16.74 5.05
C THR A 87 1.37 17.39 5.10
N ALA A 88 0.39 16.83 4.35
CA ALA A 88 -1.01 17.28 4.42
C ALA A 88 -1.65 16.94 5.77
N THR A 89 -1.25 15.86 6.45
CA THR A 89 -1.74 15.55 7.81
C THR A 89 -1.33 16.62 8.83
N LEU A 90 -0.22 17.34 8.56
CA LEU A 90 0.28 18.44 9.40
C LEU A 90 -0.31 19.80 9.03
N GLY A 91 -1.22 19.85 8.05
CA GLY A 91 -1.77 21.12 7.52
C GLY A 91 -0.72 21.97 6.80
N ARG A 92 0.34 21.36 6.28
CA ARG A 92 1.45 22.06 5.60
C ARG A 92 1.45 21.77 4.11
N LYS A 93 2.09 22.65 3.34
CA LYS A 93 2.32 22.46 1.90
C LYS A 93 3.60 21.64 1.70
N SER A 94 3.48 20.53 0.97
CA SER A 94 4.61 19.70 0.59
C SER A 94 5.53 20.39 -0.43
N LYS A 95 6.80 20.01 -0.44
CA LYS A 95 7.78 20.36 -1.48
C LYS A 95 8.03 19.20 -2.46
N GLU A 96 7.37 18.07 -2.23
CA GLU A 96 7.51 16.88 -3.07
C GLU A 96 6.92 17.10 -4.46
N LYS A 97 7.50 16.42 -5.45
CA LYS A 97 6.97 16.37 -6.83
C LYS A 97 5.55 15.81 -6.85
N TYR A 98 5.29 14.81 -6.01
CA TYR A 98 4.00 14.16 -5.88
C TYR A 98 3.46 14.37 -4.45
N ALA A 99 2.37 15.09 -4.31
CA ALA A 99 1.78 15.38 -3.00
C ALA A 99 0.27 15.62 -3.09
N PHE A 100 -0.43 15.26 -2.02
CA PHE A 100 -1.81 15.69 -1.81
C PHE A 100 -1.84 16.88 -0.85
N TYR A 101 -2.68 17.86 -1.16
CA TYR A 101 -2.81 19.09 -0.37
C TYR A 101 -4.02 19.06 0.56
N SER A 102 -4.89 18.09 0.38
CA SER A 102 -6.06 17.84 1.23
C SER A 102 -6.28 16.34 1.36
N LEU A 103 -6.62 15.91 2.55
CA LEU A 103 -7.04 14.53 2.85
C LEU A 103 -8.54 14.42 3.07
N LYS A 104 -9.30 15.47 2.78
CA LYS A 104 -10.78 15.41 2.79
C LYS A 104 -11.27 14.53 1.63
N ALA A 105 -12.11 13.56 1.94
CA ALA A 105 -12.63 12.60 0.96
C ALA A 105 -13.34 13.29 -0.23
N ALA A 106 -13.98 14.44 -0.01
CA ALA A 106 -14.59 15.23 -1.07
C ALA A 106 -13.56 15.76 -2.07
N ASP A 107 -12.45 16.33 -1.58
CA ASP A 107 -11.38 16.88 -2.43
C ASP A 107 -10.64 15.77 -3.17
N LEU A 108 -10.33 14.68 -2.46
CA LEU A 108 -9.73 13.47 -3.04
C LEU A 108 -10.65 12.86 -4.11
N SER A 109 -11.96 12.75 -3.83
CA SER A 109 -12.93 12.22 -4.79
C SER A 109 -12.98 13.03 -6.07
N LEU A 110 -12.91 14.36 -5.97
CA LEU A 110 -12.89 15.25 -7.14
C LEU A 110 -11.59 15.06 -7.95
N LEU A 111 -10.45 14.99 -7.27
CA LEU A 111 -9.17 14.76 -7.91
C LEU A 111 -9.14 13.41 -8.64
N PHE A 112 -9.53 12.33 -7.95
CA PHE A 112 -9.57 11.00 -8.53
C PHE A 112 -10.63 10.83 -9.63
N ALA A 113 -11.74 11.58 -9.56
CA ALA A 113 -12.72 11.58 -10.65
C ALA A 113 -12.15 12.21 -11.93
N LYS A 114 -11.45 13.34 -11.82
CA LYS A 114 -10.71 13.92 -12.95
C LYS A 114 -9.71 12.92 -13.54
N TYR A 115 -9.04 12.21 -12.68
CA TYR A 115 -8.09 11.17 -13.03
C TYR A 115 -8.70 10.00 -13.80
N LEU A 116 -9.82 9.48 -13.34
CA LEU A 116 -10.54 8.39 -14.00
C LEU A 116 -11.17 8.82 -15.34
N MET A 117 -11.49 10.11 -15.49
CA MET A 117 -12.05 10.67 -16.72
C MET A 117 -10.97 11.11 -17.71
N ALA A 118 -9.81 11.51 -17.22
CA ALA A 118 -8.72 11.98 -18.06
C ALA A 118 -8.07 10.80 -18.78
N THR A 119 -8.08 10.81 -20.08
CA THR A 119 -7.27 9.93 -20.91
C THR A 119 -5.81 10.41 -20.94
N GLY A 120 -5.26 10.69 -19.77
CA GLY A 120 -3.82 10.75 -19.53
C GLY A 120 -3.12 12.09 -19.66
N SER A 121 -3.75 13.20 -20.06
CA SER A 121 -3.00 14.43 -20.35
C SER A 121 -3.28 15.64 -19.48
N ASP A 122 -4.34 15.63 -18.67
CA ASP A 122 -4.83 16.87 -18.04
C ASP A 122 -4.64 16.97 -16.51
N VAL A 123 -3.88 16.08 -15.91
CA VAL A 123 -3.62 16.13 -14.47
C VAL A 123 -2.11 16.12 -14.24
N ASP A 124 -1.53 17.30 -14.06
CA ASP A 124 -0.08 17.55 -13.97
C ASP A 124 0.68 16.73 -12.91
N SER A 125 -0.03 16.09 -11.99
CA SER A 125 0.58 15.35 -10.87
C SER A 125 0.39 13.84 -10.96
N ILE A 126 -0.17 13.32 -12.05
CA ILE A 126 -0.55 11.91 -12.12
C ILE A 126 0.08 11.24 -13.35
N PRO A 127 0.67 10.06 -13.18
CA PRO A 127 1.41 9.39 -14.24
C PRO A 127 0.54 9.04 -15.44
N PRO A 128 1.01 9.30 -16.66
CA PRO A 128 0.19 9.24 -17.87
C PRO A 128 -0.10 7.83 -18.39
N THR A 129 0.54 6.78 -17.88
CA THR A 129 0.38 5.45 -18.48
C THR A 129 0.20 4.37 -17.44
N PRO A 130 -0.99 3.76 -17.37
CA PRO A 130 -1.22 2.57 -16.56
C PRO A 130 -0.41 1.39 -17.10
N SER A 131 0.21 0.63 -16.23
CA SER A 131 0.99 -0.54 -16.58
C SER A 131 0.73 -1.68 -15.61
N PRO A 132 0.63 -2.93 -16.07
CA PRO A 132 0.58 -4.09 -15.18
C PRO A 132 1.83 -4.22 -14.31
N ASP A 133 2.90 -3.52 -14.67
CA ASP A 133 4.16 -3.48 -13.93
C ASP A 133 4.16 -2.41 -12.83
N TRP A 134 3.02 -1.84 -12.51
CA TRP A 134 2.90 -0.78 -11.51
C TRP A 134 2.31 -1.29 -10.21
N LEU A 135 3.08 -1.16 -9.13
CA LEU A 135 2.64 -1.43 -7.76
C LEU A 135 2.38 -0.11 -7.04
N ARG A 136 1.19 0.02 -6.46
CA ARG A 136 0.82 1.13 -5.60
C ARG A 136 0.70 0.63 -4.17
N ILE A 137 1.44 1.23 -3.26
CA ILE A 137 1.35 0.96 -1.83
C ILE A 137 0.83 2.21 -1.12
N LEU A 138 -0.14 2.04 -0.24
CA LEU A 138 -0.54 3.03 0.75
C LEU A 138 -0.26 2.44 2.13
N ASP A 139 0.63 3.05 2.88
CA ASP A 139 1.09 2.51 4.16
C ASP A 139 -0.02 2.40 5.20
N ASP A 140 -0.93 3.40 5.27
CA ASP A 140 -2.07 3.35 6.21
C ASP A 140 -3.26 4.19 5.74
N PHE A 141 -4.42 3.54 5.53
CA PHE A 141 -5.70 4.22 5.28
C PHE A 141 -6.25 4.93 6.51
N SER A 142 -5.86 4.51 7.71
CA SER A 142 -6.41 5.05 8.96
C SER A 142 -6.11 6.54 9.14
N CYS A 143 -5.12 7.07 8.41
CA CYS A 143 -4.85 8.50 8.39
C CYS A 143 -6.04 9.34 7.87
N LEU A 144 -6.90 8.76 7.04
CA LEU A 144 -8.06 9.45 6.46
C LEU A 144 -9.16 9.75 7.49
N ASP A 145 -9.24 8.93 8.54
CA ASP A 145 -10.23 9.08 9.61
C ASP A 145 -10.09 10.40 10.37
N ARG A 146 -8.88 10.93 10.46
CA ARG A 146 -8.61 12.20 11.14
C ARG A 146 -9.27 13.42 10.46
N PHE A 147 -9.64 13.31 9.19
CA PHE A 147 -10.12 14.41 8.35
C PHE A 147 -11.52 14.16 7.79
N ASN A 148 -12.08 12.99 8.03
CA ASN A 148 -13.32 12.53 7.41
C ASN A 148 -14.14 11.68 8.38
N GLU A 149 -15.46 11.68 8.18
CA GLU A 149 -16.31 10.63 8.72
C GLU A 149 -16.00 9.30 8.00
N GLU A 150 -16.04 8.17 8.73
CA GLU A 150 -15.71 6.85 8.20
C GLU A 150 -16.44 6.54 6.89
N LYS A 151 -17.75 6.79 6.81
CA LYS A 151 -18.53 6.54 5.60
C LYS A 151 -18.00 7.29 4.38
N SER A 152 -17.54 8.52 4.57
CA SER A 152 -17.07 9.37 3.47
C SER A 152 -15.77 8.87 2.87
N TRP A 153 -14.78 8.53 3.70
CA TRP A 153 -13.51 8.05 3.16
C TRP A 153 -13.57 6.59 2.69
N VAL A 154 -14.36 5.74 3.34
CA VAL A 154 -14.60 4.38 2.87
C VAL A 154 -15.24 4.39 1.48
N GLU A 155 -16.23 5.24 1.25
CA GLU A 155 -16.86 5.39 -0.06
C GLU A 155 -15.87 5.94 -1.10
N PHE A 156 -15.02 6.89 -0.74
CA PHE A 156 -13.93 7.35 -1.61
C PHE A 156 -12.99 6.20 -2.02
N VAL A 157 -12.55 5.38 -1.08
CA VAL A 157 -11.70 4.22 -1.39
C VAL A 157 -12.40 3.29 -2.37
N ARG A 158 -13.65 2.91 -2.07
CA ARG A 158 -14.44 1.97 -2.89
C ARG A 158 -14.74 2.46 -4.30
N THR A 159 -15.12 3.74 -4.42
CA THR A 159 -15.64 4.27 -5.70
C THR A 159 -14.60 4.98 -6.54
N ARG A 160 -13.45 5.35 -5.94
CA ARG A 160 -12.40 6.09 -6.65
C ARG A 160 -11.07 5.35 -6.68
N MET A 161 -10.58 4.85 -5.53
CA MET A 161 -9.25 4.24 -5.48
C MET A 161 -9.23 2.81 -6.04
N LEU A 162 -10.18 1.96 -5.65
CA LEU A 162 -10.20 0.56 -6.08
C LEU A 162 -10.41 0.40 -7.61
N PRO A 163 -11.32 1.14 -8.27
CA PRO A 163 -11.51 1.00 -9.71
C PRO A 163 -10.25 1.26 -10.53
N ILE A 164 -9.33 2.09 -10.03
CA ILE A 164 -8.05 2.38 -10.67
C ILE A 164 -7.21 1.13 -10.87
N SER A 165 -7.19 0.22 -9.89
CA SER A 165 -6.43 -1.04 -10.00
C SER A 165 -6.90 -1.86 -11.18
N SER A 166 -8.21 -2.06 -11.29
CA SER A 166 -8.82 -2.82 -12.38
C SER A 166 -8.66 -2.13 -13.74
N LEU A 167 -8.94 -0.82 -13.83
CA LEU A 167 -8.85 -0.06 -15.07
C LEU A 167 -7.44 -0.06 -15.67
N TRP A 168 -6.43 0.05 -14.81
CA TRP A 168 -5.05 0.16 -15.25
C TRP A 168 -4.25 -1.13 -15.12
N LYS A 169 -4.88 -2.18 -14.63
CA LYS A 169 -4.23 -3.46 -14.34
C LYS A 169 -2.99 -3.29 -13.44
N SER A 170 -2.98 -2.22 -12.63
CA SER A 170 -1.91 -1.93 -11.67
C SER A 170 -2.28 -2.51 -10.32
N SER A 171 -1.39 -3.27 -9.70
CA SER A 171 -1.64 -3.84 -8.37
C SER A 171 -1.61 -2.75 -7.29
N ALA A 172 -2.44 -2.91 -6.27
CA ALA A 172 -2.50 -2.00 -5.13
C ALA A 172 -2.51 -2.76 -3.81
N ILE A 173 -1.79 -2.26 -2.82
CA ILE A 173 -1.76 -2.79 -1.46
C ILE A 173 -1.97 -1.63 -0.51
N GLY A 174 -2.93 -1.74 0.41
CA GLY A 174 -3.21 -0.69 1.37
C GLY A 174 -3.35 -1.22 2.78
N GLY A 175 -2.66 -0.58 3.73
CA GLY A 175 -2.73 -0.89 5.15
C GLY A 175 -3.95 -0.29 5.83
N LEU A 176 -4.54 -1.02 6.78
CA LEU A 176 -5.62 -0.58 7.65
C LEU A 176 -5.33 -1.07 9.07
N MET A 177 -5.12 -0.14 9.99
CA MET A 177 -4.80 -0.47 11.38
C MET A 177 -6.00 -1.13 12.07
N LYS A 178 -5.76 -2.24 12.75
CA LYS A 178 -6.80 -2.94 13.52
C LYS A 178 -7.18 -2.19 14.79
N GLY A 179 -8.46 -2.32 15.16
CA GLY A 179 -8.98 -1.82 16.44
C GLY A 179 -9.22 -0.31 16.53
N VAL A 180 -9.06 0.44 15.42
CA VAL A 180 -9.24 1.90 15.42
C VAL A 180 -10.48 2.35 14.64
N HIS A 181 -11.11 1.46 13.90
CA HIS A 181 -12.30 1.74 13.08
C HIS A 181 -13.50 0.92 13.51
N SER A 182 -14.68 1.29 13.01
CA SER A 182 -15.90 0.51 13.22
C SER A 182 -15.84 -0.83 12.47
N GLU A 183 -16.57 -1.84 12.97
CA GLU A 183 -16.69 -3.13 12.29
C GLU A 183 -17.26 -2.97 10.86
N TRP A 184 -18.16 -2.00 10.67
CA TRP A 184 -18.71 -1.67 9.36
C TRP A 184 -17.61 -1.27 8.36
N THR A 185 -16.63 -0.49 8.78
CA THR A 185 -15.50 -0.05 7.95
C THR A 185 -14.67 -1.24 7.49
N TYR A 186 -14.26 -2.13 8.41
CA TYR A 186 -13.52 -3.34 8.04
C TYR A 186 -14.31 -4.19 7.05
N LYS A 187 -15.56 -4.55 7.37
CA LYS A 187 -16.39 -5.39 6.50
C LYS A 187 -16.64 -4.78 5.13
N THR A 188 -16.82 -3.47 5.07
CA THR A 188 -17.07 -2.76 3.82
C THR A 188 -15.85 -2.73 2.93
N LEU A 189 -14.66 -2.51 3.49
CA LEU A 189 -13.39 -2.54 2.74
C LEU A 189 -13.02 -3.98 2.36
N GLU A 190 -13.09 -4.96 3.28
CA GLU A 190 -12.88 -6.38 2.97
C GLU A 190 -13.69 -6.85 1.76
N ALA A 191 -14.96 -6.42 1.69
CA ALA A 191 -15.83 -6.78 0.57
C ALA A 191 -15.42 -6.10 -0.76
N GLY A 192 -14.69 -4.99 -0.70
CA GLY A 192 -14.27 -4.22 -1.88
C GLY A 192 -12.95 -4.69 -2.50
N PHE A 193 -12.04 -5.21 -1.71
CA PHE A 193 -10.72 -5.65 -2.15
C PHE A 193 -10.74 -7.08 -2.71
N ASP A 194 -9.75 -7.41 -3.57
CA ASP A 194 -9.61 -8.76 -4.13
C ASP A 194 -9.01 -9.74 -3.14
N GLY A 195 -8.22 -9.26 -2.18
CA GLY A 195 -7.66 -10.07 -1.13
C GLY A 195 -7.53 -9.32 0.19
N VAL A 196 -7.56 -10.08 1.29
CA VAL A 196 -7.35 -9.57 2.64
C VAL A 196 -6.21 -10.34 3.29
N ILE A 197 -5.23 -9.61 3.76
CA ILE A 197 -4.03 -10.11 4.42
C ILE A 197 -4.02 -9.59 5.85
N ASP A 198 -3.71 -10.46 6.79
CA ASP A 198 -3.55 -10.08 8.20
C ASP A 198 -2.07 -10.05 8.58
N PHE A 199 -1.70 -9.00 9.30
CA PHE A 199 -0.46 -8.94 10.08
C PHE A 199 -0.79 -8.82 11.55
N ARG A 200 -0.08 -9.59 12.38
CA ARG A 200 -0.18 -9.49 13.85
C ARG A 200 1.17 -9.69 14.50
N LEU A 201 1.28 -9.27 15.76
CA LEU A 201 2.34 -9.69 16.66
C LEU A 201 1.85 -10.91 17.46
N ASP A 202 2.64 -11.97 17.48
CA ASP A 202 2.42 -13.13 18.35
C ASP A 202 3.39 -13.07 19.54
N GLU A 203 2.85 -12.92 20.73
CA GLU A 203 3.58 -12.80 22.00
C GLU A 203 3.48 -14.09 22.85
N THR A 204 2.98 -15.19 22.27
CA THR A 204 2.76 -16.45 23.02
C THR A 204 4.04 -17.23 23.29
N GLY A 205 5.15 -16.93 22.59
CA GLY A 205 6.45 -17.54 22.76
C GLY A 205 7.41 -16.73 23.65
N GLU A 206 8.65 -17.22 23.80
CA GLU A 206 9.72 -16.50 24.52
C GLU A 206 10.10 -15.17 23.85
N GLN A 207 9.92 -15.09 22.53
CA GLN A 207 10.16 -13.88 21.73
C GLN A 207 8.92 -13.54 20.92
N ALA A 208 8.55 -12.27 20.96
CA ALA A 208 7.47 -11.75 20.11
C ALA A 208 7.85 -11.88 18.63
N ARG A 209 6.92 -12.37 17.79
CA ARG A 209 7.12 -12.59 16.35
C ARG A 209 6.01 -11.96 15.56
N SER A 210 6.38 -11.25 14.51
CA SER A 210 5.38 -10.82 13.53
C SER A 210 4.93 -12.00 12.67
N MET A 211 3.64 -12.07 12.43
CA MET A 211 3.00 -13.15 11.68
C MET A 211 2.20 -12.56 10.52
N ILE A 212 2.15 -13.29 9.41
CA ILE A 212 1.33 -12.98 8.23
C ILE A 212 0.42 -14.16 7.90
N ARG A 213 -0.77 -13.87 7.39
CA ARG A 213 -1.61 -14.84 6.67
C ARG A 213 -2.41 -14.16 5.58
N ILE A 214 -2.83 -14.92 4.58
CA ILE A 214 -3.90 -14.51 3.68
C ILE A 214 -5.22 -15.00 4.28
N ARG A 215 -6.13 -14.07 4.61
CA ARG A 215 -7.45 -14.41 5.17
C ARG A 215 -8.45 -14.72 4.08
N SER A 216 -8.37 -14.00 2.96
CA SER A 216 -9.18 -14.24 1.78
C SER A 216 -8.46 -13.78 0.52
N MET A 217 -8.74 -14.43 -0.61
CA MET A 217 -8.25 -14.04 -1.93
C MET A 217 -9.24 -14.48 -2.98
N ARG A 218 -9.56 -13.58 -3.91
CA ARG A 218 -10.38 -13.89 -5.08
C ARG A 218 -9.51 -14.42 -6.21
N ASN A 219 -10.04 -15.38 -6.95
CA ASN A 219 -9.46 -15.89 -8.20
C ASN A 219 -8.10 -16.62 -8.08
N VAL A 220 -7.55 -16.77 -6.89
CA VAL A 220 -6.28 -17.49 -6.65
C VAL A 220 -6.39 -18.32 -5.39
N GLY A 221 -5.94 -19.59 -5.45
CA GLY A 221 -5.79 -20.42 -4.25
C GLY A 221 -4.68 -19.89 -3.35
N PHE A 222 -4.84 -20.02 -2.05
CA PHE A 222 -3.89 -19.51 -1.06
C PHE A 222 -3.76 -20.43 0.16
N ASP A 223 -2.71 -20.21 0.93
CA ASP A 223 -2.55 -20.76 2.28
C ASP A 223 -3.11 -19.75 3.30
N SER A 224 -4.02 -20.23 4.15
CA SER A 224 -4.69 -19.41 5.18
C SER A 224 -4.05 -19.54 6.56
N HIS A 225 -2.99 -20.35 6.71
CA HIS A 225 -2.29 -20.49 7.98
C HIS A 225 -1.46 -19.23 8.31
N TRP A 226 -1.17 -19.09 9.58
CA TRP A 226 -0.24 -18.06 10.05
C TRP A 226 1.20 -18.48 9.81
N HIS A 227 1.99 -17.60 9.20
CA HIS A 227 3.41 -17.78 8.92
C HIS A 227 4.22 -16.74 9.69
N PRO A 228 5.28 -17.15 10.40
CA PRO A 228 6.18 -16.22 11.05
C PRO A 228 6.99 -15.43 10.03
N LEU A 229 7.24 -14.17 10.36
CA LEU A 229 8.07 -13.27 9.57
C LEU A 229 9.43 -13.08 10.23
N LYS A 230 10.47 -13.11 9.44
CA LYS A 230 11.82 -12.70 9.81
C LYS A 230 12.07 -11.28 9.30
N VAL A 231 12.48 -10.40 10.20
CA VAL A 231 12.94 -9.05 9.87
C VAL A 231 14.47 -9.06 9.99
N ALA A 232 15.17 -8.81 8.90
CA ALA A 232 16.63 -8.75 8.86
C ALA A 232 17.15 -7.38 9.37
N ASP A 233 18.44 -7.26 9.63
CA ASP A 233 19.09 -6.03 10.12
C ASP A 233 18.92 -4.84 9.17
N ASN A 234 18.84 -5.10 7.87
CA ASN A 234 18.55 -4.08 6.85
C ASN A 234 17.05 -3.79 6.68
N SER A 235 16.21 -4.28 7.60
CA SER A 235 14.75 -4.18 7.58
C SER A 235 14.05 -4.96 6.45
N GLU A 236 14.74 -5.83 5.74
CA GLU A 236 14.11 -6.75 4.78
C GLU A 236 13.25 -7.77 5.51
N VAL A 237 12.04 -8.00 5.01
CA VAL A 237 11.08 -8.93 5.61
C VAL A 237 10.88 -10.13 4.69
N THR A 238 10.99 -11.32 5.26
CA THR A 238 10.77 -12.59 4.57
C THR A 238 9.91 -13.53 5.42
N ILE A 239 9.27 -14.51 4.78
CA ILE A 239 8.60 -15.61 5.51
C ILE A 239 9.67 -16.53 6.07
N GLU A 240 9.58 -16.84 7.36
CA GLU A 240 10.44 -17.83 8.01
C GLU A 240 10.00 -19.23 7.57
N LYS A 241 10.94 -20.02 7.07
CA LYS A 241 10.69 -21.39 6.55
C LYS A 241 10.93 -22.42 7.64
#